data_51441640d1403d0c098948d2035ad523
#
_entry.id   51441640d1403d0c098948d2035ad523
#
_cell.length_a   1.000
_cell.length_b   1.000
_cell.length_c   1.000
_cell.angle_alpha   90.00
_cell.angle_beta   90.00
_cell.angle_gamma   90.00
#
_symmetry.space_group_name_H-M   'P 1'
#
loop_
_entity.id
_entity.type
_entity.pdbx_description
1 polymer ?
#
loop_
_entity_poly.entity_id
_entity_poly.type
_entity_poly.pdbx_seq_one_letter_code
_entity_poly.pdbx_strand_id
1 'polypeptide(L)'
;KEKVSIVRDSVPRSGPLGGLYSTLAVGKSHAYAVLAVDMPFMDFNLYYDWLYQVEGDDWRVIVPVGESGRYEPMAGIYKPSIAPLLQTTLAGEDVSLQHALDIVGPVVTIDAGDYGHHLRNVNHIEDYKWARAEAVNANRHVPLISLVAEKRKTGKTTVVTRLIKELEQIGFSVGVVKSDKHGFHMDYEGTDTDLAMKAGATAVAIAGPRETAIRIRTEKQSNLYDLVQQLPVDIAILETRSQGIFPIVEVTREGYSGMRLYENNIIASNPLPLATQKDVC
;
A
#
# COMPACT_ATOMS: atom_id res chain seq x y z
N LYS A 1 -13.83 -23.24 10.83
CA LYS A 1 -12.47 -22.77 11.24
C LYS A 1 -11.51 -23.86 10.83
N GLU A 2 -10.73 -23.61 9.78
CA GLU A 2 -9.64 -24.50 9.39
C GLU A 2 -8.61 -24.55 10.51
N LYS A 3 -8.17 -25.77 10.85
CA LYS A 3 -7.14 -25.96 11.88
C LYS A 3 -5.79 -25.67 11.24
N VAL A 4 -5.17 -24.57 11.63
CA VAL A 4 -3.76 -24.30 11.30
C VAL A 4 -2.87 -25.27 12.08
N SER A 5 -2.01 -26.00 11.37
CA SER A 5 -0.99 -26.86 11.97
C SER A 5 0.31 -26.07 12.14
N ILE A 6 0.93 -26.18 13.30
CA ILE A 6 2.20 -25.54 13.59
C ILE A 6 3.31 -26.59 13.44
N VAL A 7 4.27 -26.34 12.54
CA VAL A 7 5.50 -27.11 12.38
C VAL A 7 6.63 -26.30 13.05
N ARG A 8 7.34 -26.90 13.97
CA ARG A 8 8.49 -26.26 14.63
C ARG A 8 9.76 -26.62 13.85
N ASP A 9 10.68 -25.67 13.79
CA ASP A 9 11.98 -25.90 13.16
C ASP A 9 12.71 -27.05 13.85
N SER A 10 13.04 -28.08 13.08
CA SER A 10 13.80 -29.23 13.54
C SER A 10 15.29 -28.90 13.73
N VAL A 11 15.79 -27.86 13.04
CA VAL A 11 17.16 -27.33 13.15
C VAL A 11 17.08 -25.90 13.69
N PRO A 12 17.41 -25.66 14.96
CA PRO A 12 17.29 -24.34 15.57
C PRO A 12 18.24 -23.32 14.93
N ARG A 13 17.79 -22.07 14.81
CA ARG A 13 18.57 -20.92 14.30
C ARG A 13 19.06 -21.04 12.85
N SER A 14 18.38 -21.81 12.04
CA SER A 14 18.71 -22.01 10.62
C SER A 14 17.94 -21.08 9.67
N GLY A 15 17.29 -20.06 10.21
CA GLY A 15 16.56 -19.08 9.42
C GLY A 15 15.46 -19.69 8.54
N PRO A 16 15.12 -19.05 7.42
CA PRO A 16 14.06 -19.53 6.52
C PRO A 16 14.31 -20.93 5.95
N LEU A 17 15.57 -21.30 5.73
CA LEU A 17 15.93 -22.64 5.22
C LEU A 17 15.52 -23.75 6.20
N GLY A 18 15.71 -23.52 7.51
CA GLY A 18 15.28 -24.47 8.55
C GLY A 18 13.78 -24.69 8.60
N GLY A 19 13.01 -23.60 8.49
CA GLY A 19 11.54 -23.64 8.43
C GLY A 19 11.03 -24.37 7.19
N LEU A 20 11.61 -24.07 6.03
CA LEU A 20 11.29 -24.75 4.76
C LEU A 20 11.59 -26.25 4.85
N TYR A 21 12.80 -26.62 5.27
CA TYR A 21 13.17 -28.02 5.47
C TYR A 21 12.19 -28.74 6.40
N SER A 22 11.92 -28.17 7.57
CA SER A 22 11.05 -28.79 8.56
C SER A 22 9.62 -29.01 8.04
N THR A 23 9.13 -28.09 7.23
CA THR A 23 7.81 -28.19 6.60
C THR A 23 7.78 -29.27 5.54
N LEU A 24 8.77 -29.31 4.65
CA LEU A 24 8.84 -30.30 3.56
C LEU A 24 9.11 -31.70 4.08
N ALA A 25 9.91 -31.87 5.14
CA ALA A 25 10.20 -33.14 5.78
C ALA A 25 8.96 -33.83 6.37
N VAL A 26 7.90 -33.09 6.66
CA VAL A 26 6.58 -33.66 7.07
C VAL A 26 5.92 -34.41 5.91
N GLY A 27 6.13 -34.00 4.67
CA GLY A 27 5.86 -34.74 3.44
C GLY A 27 4.43 -35.22 3.19
N LYS A 28 3.42 -34.47 3.63
CA LYS A 28 2.00 -34.86 3.53
C LYS A 28 1.33 -34.51 2.20
N SER A 29 1.92 -33.60 1.43
CA SER A 29 1.37 -33.08 0.18
C SER A 29 2.32 -33.30 -0.97
N HIS A 30 1.83 -33.30 -2.22
CA HIS A 30 2.64 -33.43 -3.42
C HIS A 30 3.58 -32.23 -3.62
N ALA A 31 3.06 -31.02 -3.30
CA ALA A 31 3.83 -29.77 -3.32
C ALA A 31 3.30 -28.83 -2.24
N TYR A 32 4.10 -27.83 -1.88
CA TYR A 32 3.81 -26.81 -0.91
C TYR A 32 4.02 -25.42 -1.52
N ALA A 33 2.98 -24.59 -1.51
CA ALA A 33 3.15 -23.17 -1.72
C ALA A 33 3.68 -22.54 -0.41
N VAL A 34 4.77 -21.82 -0.53
CA VAL A 34 5.49 -21.21 0.60
C VAL A 34 5.35 -19.71 0.50
N LEU A 35 4.96 -19.08 1.59
CA LEU A 35 4.80 -17.62 1.68
C LEU A 35 5.42 -17.10 2.96
N ALA A 36 6.27 -16.08 2.84
CA ALA A 36 6.76 -15.33 3.98
C ALA A 36 5.64 -14.45 4.57
N VAL A 37 5.64 -14.31 5.89
CA VAL A 37 4.62 -13.53 6.61
C VAL A 37 4.69 -12.02 6.33
N ASP A 38 5.82 -11.56 5.82
CA ASP A 38 6.09 -10.17 5.48
C ASP A 38 5.73 -9.79 4.03
N MET A 39 5.05 -10.67 3.28
CA MET A 39 4.49 -10.42 1.95
C MET A 39 2.95 -10.31 1.99
N PRO A 40 2.38 -9.19 2.49
CA PRO A 40 0.95 -9.09 2.79
C PRO A 40 0.04 -8.99 1.57
N PHE A 41 0.59 -8.71 0.38
CA PHE A 41 -0.17 -8.56 -0.87
C PHE A 41 -0.04 -9.73 -1.83
N MET A 42 0.55 -10.84 -1.37
CA MET A 42 0.62 -12.04 -2.20
C MET A 42 -0.77 -12.55 -2.56
N ASP A 43 -1.06 -12.64 -3.85
CA ASP A 43 -2.28 -13.29 -4.34
C ASP A 43 -2.04 -14.80 -4.46
N PHE A 44 -2.79 -15.59 -3.71
CA PHE A 44 -2.67 -17.05 -3.76
C PHE A 44 -3.04 -17.66 -5.11
N ASN A 45 -3.79 -16.96 -5.97
CA ASN A 45 -4.10 -17.41 -7.32
C ASN A 45 -2.82 -17.48 -8.18
N LEU A 46 -1.82 -16.66 -7.91
CA LEU A 46 -0.54 -16.70 -8.63
C LEU A 46 0.15 -18.07 -8.55
N TYR A 47 0.01 -18.77 -7.43
CA TYR A 47 0.57 -20.14 -7.33
C TYR A 47 -0.11 -21.12 -8.30
N TYR A 48 -1.40 -20.96 -8.54
CA TYR A 48 -2.11 -21.78 -9.54
C TYR A 48 -1.69 -21.39 -10.96
N ASP A 49 -1.55 -20.09 -11.23
CA ASP A 49 -1.11 -19.58 -12.53
C ASP A 49 0.32 -20.06 -12.86
N TRP A 50 1.21 -20.04 -11.88
CA TRP A 50 2.57 -20.55 -12.03
C TRP A 50 2.60 -22.05 -12.26
N LEU A 51 1.81 -22.84 -11.54
CA LEU A 51 1.68 -24.28 -11.78
C LEU A 51 1.14 -24.58 -13.17
N TYR A 52 0.21 -23.75 -13.66
CA TYR A 52 -0.38 -23.92 -14.98
C TYR A 52 0.59 -23.58 -16.12
N GLN A 53 1.53 -22.67 -15.89
CA GLN A 53 2.57 -22.29 -16.85
C GLN A 53 3.67 -23.36 -17.00
N VAL A 54 3.81 -24.24 -16.02
CA VAL A 54 4.87 -25.25 -16.02
C VAL A 54 4.39 -26.54 -16.69
N GLU A 55 5.01 -26.87 -17.82
CA GLU A 55 4.71 -28.11 -18.52
C GLU A 55 5.32 -29.33 -17.81
N GLY A 56 4.53 -30.38 -17.66
CA GLY A 56 4.95 -31.64 -17.08
C GLY A 56 5.14 -31.60 -15.56
N ASP A 57 5.73 -32.68 -15.01
CA ASP A 57 5.92 -32.85 -13.57
C ASP A 57 7.41 -33.01 -13.15
N ASP A 58 8.33 -32.73 -14.06
CA ASP A 58 9.78 -32.87 -13.84
C ASP A 58 10.41 -31.58 -13.26
N TRP A 59 9.70 -30.94 -12.37
CA TRP A 59 10.20 -29.78 -11.61
C TRP A 59 10.34 -30.16 -10.13
N ARG A 60 11.21 -29.46 -9.41
CA ARG A 60 11.37 -29.60 -7.95
C ARG A 60 10.96 -28.34 -7.22
N VAL A 61 11.23 -27.20 -7.84
CA VAL A 61 10.95 -25.87 -7.30
C VAL A 61 10.44 -24.96 -8.41
N ILE A 62 9.47 -24.14 -8.11
CA ILE A 62 9.00 -23.02 -8.94
C ILE A 62 9.15 -21.77 -8.10
N VAL A 63 9.92 -20.78 -8.55
CA VAL A 63 10.18 -19.55 -7.82
C VAL A 63 10.15 -18.33 -8.72
N PRO A 64 9.64 -17.18 -8.24
CA PRO A 64 9.81 -15.93 -8.93
C PRO A 64 11.27 -15.48 -8.91
N VAL A 65 11.67 -14.77 -9.98
CA VAL A 65 12.98 -14.14 -10.11
C VAL A 65 12.78 -12.67 -10.40
N GLY A 66 13.34 -11.81 -9.54
CA GLY A 66 13.31 -10.36 -9.71
C GLY A 66 14.26 -9.87 -10.81
N GLU A 67 14.19 -8.58 -11.15
CA GLU A 67 15.02 -7.93 -12.17
C GLU A 67 16.54 -8.11 -11.93
N SER A 68 16.96 -8.29 -10.69
CA SER A 68 18.35 -8.55 -10.31
C SER A 68 18.82 -9.98 -10.63
N GLY A 69 17.95 -10.85 -11.12
CA GLY A 69 18.21 -12.28 -11.32
C GLY A 69 18.23 -13.10 -10.02
N ARG A 70 17.83 -12.52 -8.90
CA ARG A 70 17.76 -13.22 -7.60
C ARG A 70 16.41 -13.90 -7.44
N TYR A 71 16.42 -15.08 -6.88
CA TYR A 71 15.20 -15.80 -6.51
C TYR A 71 14.44 -15.09 -5.38
N GLU A 72 13.11 -15.23 -5.41
CA GLU A 72 12.24 -14.91 -4.29
C GLU A 72 11.76 -16.20 -3.59
N PRO A 73 12.65 -16.85 -2.83
CA PRO A 73 12.43 -18.22 -2.38
C PRO A 73 11.31 -18.36 -1.36
N MET A 74 10.93 -17.26 -0.70
CA MET A 74 9.84 -17.25 0.27
C MET A 74 8.47 -16.95 -0.36
N ALA A 75 8.38 -17.00 -1.69
CA ALA A 75 7.15 -16.95 -2.47
C ALA A 75 7.11 -18.07 -3.53
N GLY A 76 7.66 -19.24 -3.25
CA GLY A 76 7.82 -20.34 -4.21
C GLY A 76 6.92 -21.54 -3.95
N ILE A 77 6.97 -22.50 -4.89
CA ILE A 77 6.32 -23.81 -4.78
C ILE A 77 7.39 -24.88 -4.74
N TYR A 78 7.29 -25.77 -3.78
CA TYR A 78 8.33 -26.74 -3.45
C TYR A 78 7.79 -28.15 -3.36
N LYS A 79 8.45 -29.13 -3.99
CA LYS A 79 8.17 -30.53 -3.78
C LYS A 79 8.91 -31.08 -2.56
N PRO A 80 8.29 -31.93 -1.73
CA PRO A 80 8.95 -32.54 -0.57
C PRO A 80 10.22 -33.32 -0.90
N SER A 81 10.37 -33.79 -2.14
CA SER A 81 11.55 -34.54 -2.61
C SER A 81 12.87 -33.79 -2.45
N ILE A 82 12.85 -32.46 -2.27
CA ILE A 82 14.07 -31.67 -2.03
C ILE A 82 14.52 -31.66 -0.56
N ALA A 83 13.70 -32.13 0.39
CA ALA A 83 14.04 -32.08 1.82
C ALA A 83 15.41 -32.68 2.16
N PRO A 84 15.83 -33.83 1.61
CA PRO A 84 17.17 -34.37 1.86
C PRO A 84 18.31 -33.44 1.38
N LEU A 85 18.10 -32.72 0.28
CA LEU A 85 19.08 -31.76 -0.24
C LEU A 85 19.17 -30.52 0.66
N LEU A 86 18.02 -30.00 1.13
CA LEU A 86 17.99 -28.90 2.10
C LEU A 86 18.68 -29.31 3.41
N GLN A 87 18.54 -30.55 3.85
CA GLN A 87 19.25 -31.07 5.02
C GLN A 87 20.76 -31.02 4.84
N THR A 88 21.25 -31.37 3.66
CA THR A 88 22.68 -31.29 3.34
C THR A 88 23.15 -29.81 3.35
N THR A 89 22.39 -28.91 2.77
CA THR A 89 22.69 -27.47 2.80
C THR A 89 22.76 -26.94 4.23
N LEU A 90 21.83 -27.36 5.10
CA LEU A 90 21.79 -26.97 6.51
C LEU A 90 23.02 -27.44 7.31
N ALA A 91 23.72 -28.49 6.85
CA ALA A 91 24.97 -28.98 7.42
C ALA A 91 26.21 -28.28 6.84
N GLY A 92 26.07 -27.47 5.80
CA GLY A 92 27.13 -26.73 5.13
C GLY A 92 27.44 -25.38 5.76
N GLU A 93 28.38 -24.66 5.13
CA GLU A 93 28.76 -23.30 5.57
C GLU A 93 27.77 -22.22 5.13
N ASP A 94 27.18 -22.34 3.93
CA ASP A 94 26.19 -21.44 3.39
C ASP A 94 24.79 -22.04 3.52
N VAL A 95 24.05 -21.55 4.52
CA VAL A 95 22.67 -21.93 4.83
C VAL A 95 21.64 -20.97 4.20
N SER A 96 22.01 -20.21 3.17
CA SER A 96 21.10 -19.34 2.46
C SER A 96 20.14 -20.12 1.55
N LEU A 97 18.89 -19.62 1.42
CA LEU A 97 17.93 -20.20 0.46
C LEU A 97 18.39 -20.01 -1.00
N GLN A 98 19.10 -18.93 -1.31
CA GLN A 98 19.65 -18.72 -2.65
C GLN A 98 20.60 -19.88 -3.01
N HIS A 99 21.58 -20.18 -2.16
CA HIS A 99 22.51 -21.28 -2.35
C HIS A 99 21.78 -22.62 -2.41
N ALA A 100 20.79 -22.85 -1.56
CA ALA A 100 20.00 -24.08 -1.61
C ALA A 100 19.33 -24.27 -2.97
N LEU A 101 18.78 -23.21 -3.58
CA LEU A 101 18.13 -23.29 -4.89
C LEU A 101 19.09 -23.53 -6.02
N ASP A 102 20.33 -23.05 -5.94
CA ASP A 102 21.39 -23.31 -6.96
C ASP A 102 21.74 -24.78 -7.06
N ILE A 103 21.57 -25.56 -5.99
CA ILE A 103 21.97 -26.98 -5.93
C ILE A 103 20.78 -27.96 -6.01
N VAL A 104 19.54 -27.56 -5.74
CA VAL A 104 18.40 -28.51 -5.69
C VAL A 104 17.88 -28.91 -7.06
N GLY A 105 18.08 -28.14 -8.12
CA GLY A 105 17.54 -28.32 -9.48
C GLY A 105 16.67 -29.56 -9.74
N PRO A 106 15.84 -29.58 -10.76
CA PRO A 106 15.55 -28.48 -11.67
C PRO A 106 14.63 -27.43 -11.02
N VAL A 107 15.05 -26.16 -11.11
CA VAL A 107 14.31 -25.00 -10.66
C VAL A 107 13.65 -24.35 -11.87
N VAL A 108 12.35 -24.17 -11.81
CA VAL A 108 11.59 -23.38 -12.80
C VAL A 108 11.47 -21.95 -12.27
N THR A 109 11.87 -20.99 -13.08
CA THR A 109 11.80 -19.57 -12.73
C THR A 109 10.61 -18.90 -13.40
N ILE A 110 9.94 -18.05 -12.65
CA ILE A 110 8.85 -17.17 -13.13
C ILE A 110 9.38 -15.73 -13.11
N ASP A 111 9.21 -14.99 -14.19
CA ASP A 111 9.55 -13.58 -14.22
C ASP A 111 8.69 -12.82 -13.25
N ALA A 112 9.30 -12.15 -12.28
CA ALA A 112 8.61 -11.39 -11.24
C ALA A 112 8.23 -9.96 -11.69
N GLY A 113 8.62 -9.52 -12.89
CA GLY A 113 8.41 -8.15 -13.36
C GLY A 113 6.94 -7.71 -13.25
N ASP A 114 6.02 -8.56 -13.68
CA ASP A 114 4.57 -8.27 -13.63
C ASP A 114 3.96 -8.46 -12.23
N TYR A 115 4.67 -9.09 -11.29
CA TYR A 115 4.19 -9.46 -9.96
C TYR A 115 4.88 -8.71 -8.82
N GLY A 116 5.73 -7.72 -9.11
CA GLY A 116 6.56 -7.04 -8.12
C GLY A 116 5.78 -6.45 -6.94
N HIS A 117 4.55 -5.99 -7.17
CA HIS A 117 3.65 -5.52 -6.12
C HIS A 117 3.29 -6.65 -5.12
N HIS A 118 2.97 -7.84 -5.62
CA HIS A 118 2.57 -8.99 -4.80
C HIS A 118 3.74 -9.56 -3.98
N LEU A 119 4.96 -9.44 -4.49
CA LEU A 119 6.17 -9.99 -3.88
C LEU A 119 6.89 -9.02 -2.95
N ARG A 120 6.32 -7.82 -2.75
CA ARG A 120 6.96 -6.80 -1.91
C ARG A 120 6.91 -7.16 -0.44
N ASN A 121 8.10 -7.16 0.18
CA ASN A 121 8.29 -7.41 1.61
C ASN A 121 8.02 -6.15 2.46
N VAL A 122 7.51 -6.35 3.67
CA VAL A 122 7.32 -5.31 4.70
C VAL A 122 8.36 -5.52 5.80
N ASN A 123 9.54 -4.93 5.63
CA ASN A 123 10.67 -5.09 6.55
C ASN A 123 10.87 -3.91 7.49
N HIS A 124 10.43 -2.71 7.09
CA HIS A 124 10.63 -1.46 7.81
C HIS A 124 9.30 -0.77 8.11
N ILE A 125 9.32 0.20 9.00
CA ILE A 125 8.12 0.95 9.39
C ILE A 125 7.50 1.71 8.19
N GLU A 126 8.32 2.12 7.24
CA GLU A 126 7.85 2.79 6.02
C GLU A 126 7.11 1.81 5.10
N ASP A 127 7.61 0.57 4.96
CA ASP A 127 6.91 -0.49 4.22
C ASP A 127 5.57 -0.82 4.86
N TYR A 128 5.51 -0.88 6.20
CA TYR A 128 4.26 -1.07 6.92
C TYR A 128 3.26 0.06 6.68
N LYS A 129 3.72 1.31 6.69
CA LYS A 129 2.87 2.47 6.38
C LYS A 129 2.33 2.38 4.96
N TRP A 130 3.18 2.03 4.01
CA TRP A 130 2.78 1.78 2.62
C TRP A 130 1.76 0.64 2.54
N ALA A 131 2.06 -0.54 3.08
CA ALA A 131 1.18 -1.70 3.03
C ALA A 131 -0.20 -1.42 3.65
N ARG A 132 -0.22 -0.71 4.79
CA ARG A 132 -1.48 -0.29 5.42
C ARG A 132 -2.27 0.65 4.51
N ALA A 133 -1.60 1.60 3.87
CA ALA A 133 -2.25 2.52 2.95
C ALA A 133 -2.81 1.79 1.74
N GLU A 134 -2.06 0.87 1.17
CA GLU A 134 -2.46 0.04 0.03
C GLU A 134 -3.67 -0.83 0.36
N ALA A 135 -3.66 -1.52 1.50
CA ALA A 135 -4.79 -2.31 1.97
C ALA A 135 -6.05 -1.46 2.17
N VAL A 136 -5.90 -0.23 2.66
CA VAL A 136 -7.00 0.73 2.76
C VAL A 136 -7.44 1.20 1.37
N ASN A 137 -6.52 1.44 0.42
CA ASN A 137 -6.82 1.84 -0.96
C ASN A 137 -7.55 0.75 -1.75
N ALA A 138 -7.12 -0.50 -1.63
CA ALA A 138 -7.76 -1.63 -2.31
C ALA A 138 -9.24 -1.82 -1.95
N ASN A 139 -9.64 -1.36 -0.76
CA ASN A 139 -11.03 -1.44 -0.29
C ASN A 139 -11.81 -0.13 -0.49
N ARG A 140 -11.29 0.82 -1.27
CA ARG A 140 -11.94 2.11 -1.51
C ARG A 140 -12.79 2.12 -2.76
N HIS A 141 -13.93 2.80 -2.63
CA HIS A 141 -14.74 3.17 -3.80
C HIS A 141 -14.23 4.45 -4.46
N VAL A 142 -13.53 5.32 -3.72
CA VAL A 142 -12.98 6.60 -4.21
C VAL A 142 -11.46 6.58 -4.07
N PRO A 143 -10.70 6.60 -5.16
CA PRO A 143 -9.25 6.82 -5.16
C PRO A 143 -8.87 8.14 -4.49
N LEU A 144 -7.68 8.21 -3.91
CA LEU A 144 -7.27 9.37 -3.12
C LEU A 144 -5.79 9.67 -3.30
N ILE A 145 -5.48 10.97 -3.40
CA ILE A 145 -4.12 11.52 -3.36
C ILE A 145 -3.98 12.38 -2.12
N SER A 146 -2.96 12.15 -1.29
CA SER A 146 -2.66 12.98 -0.13
C SER A 146 -1.67 14.09 -0.49
N LEU A 147 -2.05 15.34 -0.24
CA LEU A 147 -1.16 16.49 -0.32
C LEU A 147 -0.74 16.92 1.08
N VAL A 148 0.56 16.78 1.36
CA VAL A 148 1.14 17.12 2.66
C VAL A 148 2.12 18.28 2.52
N ALA A 149 2.34 19.03 3.59
CA ALA A 149 3.44 19.99 3.70
C ALA A 149 3.80 20.18 5.16
N GLU A 150 5.08 20.17 5.45
CA GLU A 150 5.62 20.35 6.79
C GLU A 150 5.30 21.74 7.37
N LYS A 151 5.43 22.79 6.56
CA LYS A 151 5.26 24.19 6.97
C LYS A 151 3.97 24.82 6.42
N ARG A 152 3.49 25.88 7.10
CA ARG A 152 2.41 26.72 6.59
C ARG A 152 2.87 27.54 5.40
N LYS A 153 1.95 27.95 4.53
CA LYS A 153 2.21 28.82 3.35
C LYS A 153 3.23 28.24 2.37
N THR A 154 3.29 26.93 2.22
CA THR A 154 4.15 26.25 1.24
C THR A 154 3.57 26.23 -0.18
N GLY A 155 2.32 26.69 -0.37
CA GLY A 155 1.66 26.65 -1.67
C GLY A 155 0.74 25.42 -1.86
N LYS A 156 0.46 24.63 -0.81
CA LYS A 156 -0.46 23.47 -0.94
C LYS A 156 -1.78 23.83 -1.63
N THR A 157 -2.45 24.86 -1.16
CA THR A 157 -3.75 25.28 -1.72
C THR A 157 -3.64 25.60 -3.21
N THR A 158 -2.53 26.22 -3.64
CA THR A 158 -2.27 26.48 -5.06
C THR A 158 -2.14 25.17 -5.84
N VAL A 159 -1.41 24.20 -5.31
CA VAL A 159 -1.27 22.86 -5.94
C VAL A 159 -2.62 22.15 -5.99
N VAL A 160 -3.39 22.15 -4.89
CA VAL A 160 -4.76 21.57 -4.84
C VAL A 160 -5.63 22.18 -5.94
N THR A 161 -5.70 23.52 -5.99
CA THR A 161 -6.56 24.22 -6.95
C THR A 161 -6.18 23.92 -8.40
N ARG A 162 -4.87 23.83 -8.69
CA ARG A 162 -4.38 23.50 -10.02
C ARG A 162 -4.69 22.05 -10.37
N LEU A 163 -4.45 21.13 -9.45
CA LEU A 163 -4.72 19.71 -9.66
C LEU A 163 -6.21 19.45 -9.91
N ILE A 164 -7.12 20.13 -9.20
CA ILE A 164 -8.56 20.05 -9.46
C ILE A 164 -8.85 20.45 -10.91
N LYS A 165 -8.34 21.60 -11.37
CA LYS A 165 -8.59 22.09 -12.73
C LYS A 165 -8.08 21.12 -13.80
N GLU A 166 -6.90 20.58 -13.63
CA GLU A 166 -6.31 19.63 -14.59
C GLU A 166 -7.11 18.31 -14.63
N LEU A 167 -7.53 17.79 -13.46
CA LEU A 167 -8.35 16.59 -13.40
C LEU A 167 -9.74 16.80 -13.99
N GLU A 168 -10.39 17.94 -13.73
CA GLU A 168 -11.67 18.28 -14.34
C GLU A 168 -11.60 18.41 -15.87
N GLN A 169 -10.48 18.95 -16.40
CA GLN A 169 -10.28 19.06 -17.84
C GLN A 169 -10.22 17.69 -18.54
N ILE A 170 -9.75 16.66 -17.86
CA ILE A 170 -9.71 15.29 -18.39
C ILE A 170 -10.94 14.47 -17.98
N GLY A 171 -11.94 15.09 -17.38
CA GLY A 171 -13.27 14.50 -17.16
C GLY A 171 -13.51 13.86 -15.80
N PHE A 172 -12.62 14.04 -14.82
CA PHE A 172 -12.83 13.53 -13.47
C PHE A 172 -13.57 14.54 -12.58
N SER A 173 -14.54 14.06 -11.82
CA SER A 173 -15.09 14.81 -10.67
C SER A 173 -14.16 14.69 -9.47
N VAL A 174 -13.84 15.82 -8.83
CA VAL A 174 -12.81 15.88 -7.78
C VAL A 174 -13.39 16.34 -6.46
N GLY A 175 -13.15 15.57 -5.40
CA GLY A 175 -13.47 15.96 -4.02
C GLY A 175 -12.23 16.40 -3.25
N VAL A 176 -12.41 17.24 -2.24
CA VAL A 176 -11.33 17.64 -1.34
C VAL A 176 -11.72 17.37 0.10
N VAL A 177 -10.90 16.63 0.83
CA VAL A 177 -11.01 16.47 2.28
C VAL A 177 -9.87 17.22 2.93
N LYS A 178 -10.19 18.16 3.80
CA LYS A 178 -9.24 18.98 4.53
C LYS A 178 -9.29 18.65 6.02
N SER A 179 -8.11 18.42 6.61
CA SER A 179 -7.95 18.27 8.06
C SER A 179 -7.55 19.59 8.69
N ASP A 180 -8.35 20.09 9.63
CA ASP A 180 -7.98 21.24 10.46
C ASP A 180 -8.03 20.87 11.95
N LYS A 181 -6.85 21.01 12.63
CA LYS A 181 -6.70 20.72 14.06
C LYS A 181 -7.26 21.79 14.98
N HIS A 182 -7.53 22.97 14.46
CA HIS A 182 -7.99 24.12 15.23
C HIS A 182 -9.51 24.34 15.14
N GLY A 183 -10.19 23.45 14.42
CA GLY A 183 -11.62 23.62 14.11
C GLY A 183 -11.84 24.52 12.89
N PHE A 184 -13.08 24.55 12.44
CA PHE A 184 -13.52 25.35 11.29
C PHE A 184 -14.92 25.87 11.53
N HIS A 185 -15.26 26.95 10.85
CA HIS A 185 -16.61 27.49 10.78
C HIS A 185 -17.10 27.35 9.34
N MET A 186 -18.23 26.67 9.15
CA MET A 186 -18.92 26.54 7.85
C MET A 186 -20.27 27.25 7.84
N ASP A 187 -20.64 27.87 8.97
CA ASP A 187 -21.92 28.49 9.13
C ASP A 187 -21.76 29.88 9.76
N TYR A 188 -22.70 30.80 9.50
CA TYR A 188 -22.69 32.10 10.10
C TYR A 188 -23.42 32.06 11.45
N GLU A 189 -22.91 32.81 12.42
CA GLU A 189 -23.54 32.93 13.74
C GLU A 189 -24.96 33.50 13.65
N GLY A 190 -25.90 32.78 14.28
CA GLY A 190 -27.30 33.21 14.33
C GLY A 190 -28.19 32.74 13.18
N THR A 191 -27.67 31.94 12.26
CA THR A 191 -28.51 31.25 11.27
C THR A 191 -29.32 30.12 11.88
N ASP A 192 -30.40 29.70 11.22
CA ASP A 192 -31.27 28.62 11.72
C ASP A 192 -30.50 27.33 11.97
N THR A 193 -29.53 27.00 11.11
CA THR A 193 -28.66 25.85 11.27
C THR A 193 -27.71 25.99 12.46
N ASP A 194 -27.16 27.17 12.71
CA ASP A 194 -26.33 27.44 13.87
C ASP A 194 -27.15 27.37 15.18
N LEU A 195 -28.35 27.93 15.17
CA LEU A 195 -29.27 27.89 16.32
C LEU A 195 -29.69 26.46 16.64
N ALA A 196 -30.00 25.64 15.63
CA ALA A 196 -30.32 24.23 15.82
C ALA A 196 -29.12 23.43 16.44
N MET A 197 -27.89 23.67 15.97
CA MET A 197 -26.69 23.07 16.55
C MET A 197 -26.46 23.56 17.99
N LYS A 198 -26.65 24.83 18.28
CA LYS A 198 -26.53 25.38 19.66
C LYS A 198 -27.60 24.81 20.59
N ALA A 199 -28.79 24.53 20.08
CA ALA A 199 -29.88 23.90 20.82
C ALA A 199 -29.67 22.43 21.12
N GLY A 200 -28.61 21.78 20.54
CA GLY A 200 -28.25 20.41 20.84
C GLY A 200 -28.44 19.40 19.69
N ALA A 201 -28.77 19.85 18.48
CA ALA A 201 -28.86 18.97 17.35
C ALA A 201 -27.51 18.22 17.10
N THR A 202 -27.59 16.92 16.86
CA THR A 202 -26.42 16.10 16.54
C THR A 202 -25.97 16.33 15.10
N ALA A 203 -26.90 16.63 14.20
CA ALA A 203 -26.61 16.95 12.81
C ALA A 203 -27.64 17.95 12.28
N VAL A 204 -27.22 18.78 11.34
CA VAL A 204 -28.07 19.63 10.52
C VAL A 204 -27.68 19.46 9.05
N ALA A 205 -28.67 19.56 8.18
CA ALA A 205 -28.47 19.53 6.73
C ALA A 205 -29.22 20.69 6.11
N ILE A 206 -28.61 21.31 5.10
CA ILE A 206 -29.24 22.37 4.30
C ILE A 206 -29.11 22.00 2.82
N ALA A 207 -30.22 22.08 2.10
CA ALA A 207 -30.27 21.83 0.66
C ALA A 207 -30.61 23.11 -0.07
N GLY A 208 -29.73 23.53 -0.96
CA GLY A 208 -29.95 24.63 -1.91
C GLY A 208 -30.19 24.10 -3.33
N PRO A 209 -30.44 25.00 -4.29
CA PRO A 209 -30.73 24.60 -5.67
C PRO A 209 -29.58 23.88 -6.38
N ARG A 210 -28.34 24.07 -5.94
CA ARG A 210 -27.11 23.55 -6.60
C ARG A 210 -26.11 22.95 -5.63
N GLU A 211 -26.37 23.02 -4.33
CA GLU A 211 -25.46 22.51 -3.31
C GLU A 211 -26.21 21.97 -2.09
N THR A 212 -25.60 21.06 -1.39
CA THR A 212 -26.09 20.54 -0.12
C THR A 212 -24.93 20.56 0.88
N ALA A 213 -25.19 21.01 2.11
CA ALA A 213 -24.23 20.94 3.20
C ALA A 213 -24.80 20.11 4.36
N ILE A 214 -23.94 19.30 4.97
CA ILE A 214 -24.25 18.53 6.17
C ILE A 214 -23.19 18.86 7.23
N ARG A 215 -23.64 19.24 8.42
CA ARG A 215 -22.79 19.47 9.58
C ARG A 215 -23.14 18.46 10.66
N ILE A 216 -22.16 17.65 11.07
CA ILE A 216 -22.33 16.61 12.09
C ILE A 216 -21.45 16.95 13.29
N ARG A 217 -22.00 16.86 14.49
CA ARG A 217 -21.25 16.98 15.74
C ARG A 217 -20.56 15.65 16.03
N THR A 218 -19.28 15.69 16.33
CA THR A 218 -18.49 14.50 16.67
C THR A 218 -17.75 14.74 17.99
N GLU A 219 -17.61 13.71 18.79
CA GLU A 219 -16.85 13.77 20.06
C GLU A 219 -15.34 13.80 19.82
N LYS A 220 -14.90 13.23 18.69
CA LYS A 220 -13.51 13.20 18.25
C LYS A 220 -13.42 13.48 16.76
N GLN A 221 -12.23 13.84 16.29
CA GLN A 221 -12.00 14.05 14.86
C GLN A 221 -12.42 12.82 14.05
N SER A 222 -13.24 13.03 13.02
CA SER A 222 -13.66 11.99 12.09
C SER A 222 -12.46 11.38 11.39
N ASN A 223 -12.54 10.09 11.08
CA ASN A 223 -11.59 9.45 10.22
C ASN A 223 -11.67 10.06 8.82
N LEU A 224 -10.55 10.59 8.34
CA LEU A 224 -10.52 11.29 7.05
C LEU A 224 -10.81 10.35 5.87
N TYR A 225 -10.56 9.06 6.02
CA TYR A 225 -10.89 8.05 5.01
C TYR A 225 -12.37 7.81 4.89
N ASP A 226 -13.06 7.71 6.01
CA ASP A 226 -14.50 7.52 6.04
C ASP A 226 -15.21 8.74 5.41
N LEU A 227 -14.61 9.94 5.57
CA LEU A 227 -15.10 11.15 4.89
C LEU A 227 -14.88 11.08 3.39
N VAL A 228 -13.72 10.60 2.92
CA VAL A 228 -13.46 10.41 1.48
C VAL A 228 -14.49 9.47 0.86
N GLN A 229 -14.80 8.35 1.52
CA GLN A 229 -15.76 7.37 1.02
C GLN A 229 -17.20 7.90 0.89
N GLN A 230 -17.52 8.99 1.57
CA GLN A 230 -18.84 9.63 1.50
C GLN A 230 -18.95 10.66 0.36
N LEU A 231 -17.85 11.00 -0.30
CA LEU A 231 -17.86 11.96 -1.42
C LEU A 231 -18.30 11.27 -2.71
N PRO A 232 -19.32 11.82 -3.41
CA PRO A 232 -19.79 11.28 -4.69
C PRO A 232 -18.90 11.77 -5.86
N VAL A 233 -17.63 11.36 -5.87
CA VAL A 233 -16.61 11.83 -6.82
C VAL A 233 -15.76 10.68 -7.34
N ASP A 234 -15.08 10.90 -8.47
CA ASP A 234 -14.20 9.90 -9.08
C ASP A 234 -12.85 9.83 -8.37
N ILE A 235 -12.36 10.96 -7.84
CA ILE A 235 -11.08 11.04 -7.13
C ILE A 235 -11.15 12.07 -6.00
N ALA A 236 -10.48 11.79 -4.89
CA ALA A 236 -10.38 12.70 -3.76
C ALA A 236 -8.95 13.19 -3.54
N ILE A 237 -8.82 14.45 -3.11
CA ILE A 237 -7.58 15.06 -2.65
C ILE A 237 -7.68 15.25 -1.14
N LEU A 238 -6.77 14.62 -0.38
CA LEU A 238 -6.66 14.81 1.05
C LEU A 238 -5.61 15.87 1.37
N GLU A 239 -6.05 17.08 1.78
CA GLU A 239 -5.14 18.12 2.25
C GLU A 239 -4.87 17.98 3.75
N THR A 240 -3.66 17.59 4.12
CA THR A 240 -3.25 17.41 5.53
C THR A 240 -1.87 18.01 5.81
N ARG A 241 -1.54 18.21 7.09
CA ARG A 241 -0.21 18.71 7.51
C ARG A 241 0.74 17.60 7.92
N SER A 242 0.21 16.50 8.36
CA SER A 242 0.98 15.34 8.82
C SER A 242 0.60 14.14 8.02
N GLN A 243 1.42 13.14 8.07
CA GLN A 243 1.31 11.83 7.44
C GLN A 243 -0.01 11.58 6.70
N GLY A 244 0.01 11.82 5.41
CA GLY A 244 -1.06 11.43 4.51
C GLY A 244 -1.05 9.91 4.29
N ILE A 245 -1.98 9.44 3.48
CA ILE A 245 -2.01 8.07 2.98
C ILE A 245 -1.44 8.06 1.59
N PHE A 246 -0.70 7.02 1.27
CA PHE A 246 -0.17 6.84 -0.07
C PHE A 246 -1.30 6.72 -1.12
N PRO A 247 -1.08 7.29 -2.31
CA PRO A 247 0.09 8.07 -2.71
C PRO A 247 0.16 9.43 -2.00
N ILE A 248 1.36 9.84 -1.60
CA ILE A 248 1.61 11.13 -0.94
C ILE A 248 2.41 12.03 -1.87
N VAL A 249 1.93 13.26 -2.03
CA VAL A 249 2.64 14.34 -2.68
C VAL A 249 3.01 15.37 -1.61
N GLU A 250 4.30 15.56 -1.37
CA GLU A 250 4.81 16.55 -0.44
C GLU A 250 5.15 17.85 -1.16
N VAL A 251 4.53 18.95 -0.71
CA VAL A 251 4.84 20.28 -1.21
C VAL A 251 5.91 20.91 -0.33
N THR A 252 7.12 21.10 -0.86
CA THR A 252 8.28 21.64 -0.14
C THR A 252 8.66 23.03 -0.65
N ARG A 253 9.30 23.82 0.21
CA ARG A 253 9.77 25.20 -0.09
C ARG A 253 11.21 25.44 0.39
N GLU A 254 12.12 24.49 0.18
CA GLU A 254 13.54 24.69 0.51
C GLU A 254 14.27 25.31 -0.68
N GLY A 255 14.26 26.65 -0.74
CA GLY A 255 14.97 27.42 -1.79
C GLY A 255 14.35 27.33 -3.18
N TYR A 256 13.64 26.28 -3.49
CA TYR A 256 12.87 26.01 -4.72
C TYR A 256 11.59 25.28 -4.34
N SER A 257 10.48 25.62 -5.00
CA SER A 257 9.25 24.83 -4.87
C SER A 257 9.47 23.47 -5.48
N GLY A 258 9.45 22.45 -4.66
CA GLY A 258 9.55 21.06 -5.07
C GLY A 258 8.33 20.27 -4.66
N MET A 259 7.94 19.31 -5.45
CA MET A 259 6.96 18.30 -5.13
C MET A 259 7.69 16.97 -5.08
N ARG A 260 7.58 16.26 -3.95
CA ARG A 260 8.10 14.90 -3.80
C ARG A 260 6.95 13.93 -3.90
N LEU A 261 7.03 13.02 -4.84
CA LEU A 261 6.08 11.91 -4.98
C LEU A 261 6.71 10.69 -4.29
N TYR A 262 6.03 10.18 -3.28
CA TYR A 262 6.41 8.95 -2.62
C TYR A 262 5.57 7.82 -3.22
N GLU A 263 6.09 7.22 -4.27
CA GLU A 263 5.52 6.02 -4.87
C GLU A 263 6.61 4.95 -4.91
N ASN A 264 6.36 3.80 -4.33
CA ASN A 264 7.25 2.63 -4.35
C ASN A 264 8.73 2.91 -3.99
N ASN A 265 9.01 3.75 -2.97
CA ASN A 265 10.36 4.20 -2.61
C ASN A 265 11.10 5.03 -3.68
N ILE A 266 10.47 5.42 -4.76
CA ILE A 266 11.03 6.35 -5.72
C ILE A 266 10.74 7.77 -5.24
N ILE A 267 11.77 8.48 -4.81
CA ILE A 267 11.69 9.93 -4.57
C ILE A 267 11.90 10.59 -5.92
N ALA A 268 10.84 10.83 -6.65
CA ALA A 268 10.91 11.70 -7.83
C ALA A 268 10.84 13.16 -7.35
N SER A 269 11.95 13.87 -7.36
CA SER A 269 12.00 15.31 -7.17
C SER A 269 11.88 15.97 -8.54
N ASN A 270 10.72 16.44 -8.90
CA ASN A 270 10.54 17.31 -10.06
C ASN A 270 10.29 18.73 -9.53
N PRO A 271 11.21 19.68 -9.75
CA PRO A 271 10.93 21.08 -9.46
C PRO A 271 9.85 21.57 -10.42
N LEU A 272 8.64 21.78 -9.91
CA LEU A 272 7.64 22.51 -10.66
C LEU A 272 8.08 23.98 -10.69
N PRO A 273 8.14 24.62 -11.87
CA PRO A 273 8.34 26.06 -11.94
C PRO A 273 7.16 26.71 -11.20
N LEU A 274 7.48 27.54 -10.20
CA LEU A 274 6.47 28.39 -9.58
C LEU A 274 5.83 29.22 -10.68
N ALA A 275 4.51 29.15 -10.80
CA ALA A 275 3.77 30.27 -11.34
C ALA A 275 4.20 31.51 -10.55
N THR A 276 4.81 32.48 -11.22
CA THR A 276 5.20 33.73 -10.60
C THR A 276 3.96 34.39 -10.03
N GLN A 277 4.08 35.06 -8.91
CA GLN A 277 3.01 35.73 -8.15
C GLN A 277 2.14 36.71 -8.98
N LYS A 278 2.39 36.81 -10.29
CA LYS A 278 1.69 37.66 -11.26
C LYS A 278 0.49 36.99 -11.94
N ASP A 279 0.33 35.67 -11.77
CA ASP A 279 -0.77 34.93 -12.43
C ASP A 279 -1.98 34.70 -11.49
N VAL A 280 -2.05 35.43 -10.37
CA VAL A 280 -3.18 35.41 -9.42
C VAL A 280 -3.67 36.85 -9.31
N CYS A 281 -4.44 37.29 -10.28
CA CYS A 281 -5.41 38.38 -10.18
C CYS A 281 -6.76 37.87 -10.67
#